data_2c49cff2c7954df72d4e9763e5917023
#
_entry.id   2c49cff2c7954df72d4e9763e5917023
#
_cell.length_a   1.000
_cell.length_b   1.000
_cell.length_c   1.000
_cell.angle_alpha   90.00
_cell.angle_beta   90.00
_cell.angle_gamma   90.00
#
_symmetry.space_group_name_H-M   'P 1'
#
loop_
_entity.id
_entity.type
_entity.pdbx_description
1 polymer ?
#
loop_
_entity_poly.entity_id
_entity_poly.type
_entity_poly.pdbx_seq_one_letter_code
_entity_poly.pdbx_strand_id
1 'polypeptide(L)'
;MLILHQNISMIPRNLIINAALKAGFDIVGVTPAVHIEEENFHFSKWLSAGCNATLSYLERNQEKRFDASKLVDGARSVVVCGVAYLSKFSRGYPTGCNTKIASYALAKDYHVVIKEMLSEVADELKAYAPNLRFRLFTDSAPLAEKSYARRAGLGWIGRNSLLVTPDYGSMLLLGEIVMDEAVDEYDTPMQSVGCGECRRCVDACPNGAIRDDRTIDARRCISCQTIEPMAGKESIPLDSWIFGCDQCQSVCPYNKKAPLSKNTRLDPLFDPLEFDAERWLSMSEEEFAELASETPMTRAGLARIKENIIS
;
A
#
# COMPACT_ATOMS: atom_id res chain seq x y z
N MET A 1 -21.10 -25.50 -40.73
CA MET A 1 -20.62 -25.36 -39.34
C MET A 1 -19.85 -24.04 -39.29
N LEU A 2 -20.57 -22.93 -38.99
CA LEU A 2 -19.99 -21.60 -38.88
C LEU A 2 -19.23 -21.57 -37.54
N ILE A 3 -17.91 -21.52 -37.59
CA ILE A 3 -17.07 -21.16 -36.45
C ILE A 3 -17.30 -19.66 -36.26
N LEU A 4 -18.17 -19.30 -35.32
CA LEU A 4 -18.24 -17.95 -34.78
C LEU A 4 -16.85 -17.65 -34.16
N HIS A 5 -15.99 -16.93 -34.93
CA HIS A 5 -14.90 -16.21 -34.29
C HIS A 5 -15.55 -15.24 -33.32
N GLN A 6 -15.57 -15.59 -32.05
CA GLN A 6 -15.74 -14.62 -30.99
C GLN A 6 -14.62 -13.60 -31.21
N ASN A 7 -14.99 -12.42 -31.72
CA ASN A 7 -14.10 -11.26 -31.66
C ASN A 7 -13.74 -11.10 -30.18
N ILE A 8 -12.52 -11.51 -29.81
CA ILE A 8 -11.95 -11.24 -28.49
C ILE A 8 -11.71 -9.72 -28.51
N SER A 9 -12.71 -8.99 -28.05
CA SER A 9 -12.65 -7.53 -27.93
C SER A 9 -11.75 -7.24 -26.74
N MET A 10 -10.48 -6.93 -27.02
CA MET A 10 -9.55 -6.44 -25.98
C MET A 10 -10.14 -5.15 -25.37
N ILE A 11 -9.96 -4.96 -24.08
CA ILE A 11 -10.36 -3.73 -23.42
C ILE A 11 -9.35 -2.62 -23.82
N PRO A 12 -9.83 -1.48 -24.32
CA PRO A 12 -8.93 -0.37 -24.64
C PRO A 12 -8.24 0.16 -23.38
N ARG A 13 -6.91 0.26 -23.39
CA ARG A 13 -6.12 0.83 -22.28
C ARG A 13 -6.63 2.22 -21.88
N ASN A 14 -6.96 3.05 -22.87
CA ASN A 14 -7.47 4.41 -22.61
C ASN A 14 -8.82 4.42 -21.86
N LEU A 15 -9.68 3.42 -22.05
CA LEU A 15 -10.91 3.27 -21.25
C LEU A 15 -10.56 3.06 -19.79
N ILE A 16 -9.61 2.18 -19.50
CA ILE A 16 -9.15 1.87 -18.12
C ILE A 16 -8.58 3.14 -17.46
N ILE A 17 -7.68 3.86 -18.17
CA ILE A 17 -7.06 5.08 -17.64
C ILE A 17 -8.14 6.13 -17.33
N ASN A 18 -9.06 6.38 -18.25
CA ASN A 18 -10.10 7.37 -18.06
C ASN A 18 -11.04 7.02 -16.90
N ALA A 19 -11.43 5.76 -16.79
CA ALA A 19 -12.26 5.27 -15.69
C ALA A 19 -11.54 5.44 -14.33
N ALA A 20 -10.25 5.08 -14.26
CA ALA A 20 -9.47 5.21 -13.02
C ALA A 20 -9.28 6.67 -12.60
N LEU A 21 -8.94 7.56 -13.53
CA LEU A 21 -8.80 8.99 -13.24
C LEU A 21 -10.14 9.62 -12.80
N LYS A 22 -11.26 9.22 -13.43
CA LYS A 22 -12.60 9.66 -13.07
C LYS A 22 -13.01 9.18 -11.68
N ALA A 23 -12.64 7.97 -11.29
CA ALA A 23 -12.84 7.43 -9.95
C ALA A 23 -11.97 8.11 -8.87
N GLY A 24 -10.99 8.94 -9.27
CA GLY A 24 -10.16 9.74 -8.37
C GLY A 24 -8.79 9.12 -8.07
N PHE A 25 -8.34 8.12 -8.83
CA PHE A 25 -6.95 7.66 -8.78
C PHE A 25 -6.01 8.67 -9.44
N ASP A 26 -4.80 8.80 -8.92
CA ASP A 26 -3.79 9.71 -9.44
C ASP A 26 -2.92 9.08 -10.54
N ILE A 27 -2.71 7.77 -10.44
CA ILE A 27 -1.91 6.99 -11.38
C ILE A 27 -2.58 5.64 -11.67
N VAL A 28 -2.38 5.16 -12.89
CA VAL A 28 -2.91 3.87 -13.33
C VAL A 28 -1.99 3.26 -14.38
N GLY A 29 -1.83 1.95 -14.33
CA GLY A 29 -1.10 1.19 -15.34
C GLY A 29 -1.65 -0.22 -15.45
N VAL A 30 -1.32 -0.88 -16.55
CA VAL A 30 -1.83 -2.21 -16.85
C VAL A 30 -0.69 -3.15 -17.22
N THR A 31 -0.70 -4.36 -16.66
CA THR A 31 0.31 -5.39 -16.93
C THR A 31 -0.35 -6.74 -17.16
N PRO A 32 0.27 -7.66 -17.93
CA PRO A 32 -0.24 -9.03 -18.03
C PRO A 32 -0.30 -9.74 -16.66
N ALA A 33 -1.33 -10.57 -16.47
CA ALA A 33 -1.51 -11.41 -15.28
C ALA A 33 -0.60 -12.65 -15.32
N VAL A 34 0.71 -12.44 -15.43
CA VAL A 34 1.69 -13.51 -15.51
C VAL A 34 2.50 -13.63 -14.21
N HIS A 35 3.06 -14.82 -13.98
CA HIS A 35 3.92 -15.08 -12.82
C HIS A 35 5.14 -14.15 -12.78
N ILE A 36 5.51 -13.70 -11.59
CA ILE A 36 6.66 -12.82 -11.32
C ILE A 36 7.72 -13.63 -10.55
N GLU A 37 8.58 -14.34 -11.29
CA GLU A 37 9.50 -15.32 -10.72
C GLU A 37 10.63 -14.69 -9.88
N GLU A 38 11.21 -13.59 -10.37
CA GLU A 38 12.33 -12.90 -9.69
C GLU A 38 11.92 -12.42 -8.29
N GLU A 39 10.80 -11.73 -8.19
CA GLU A 39 10.29 -11.22 -6.92
C GLU A 39 9.85 -12.33 -5.98
N ASN A 40 9.31 -13.42 -6.51
CA ASN A 40 8.97 -14.61 -5.74
C ASN A 40 10.23 -15.23 -5.10
N PHE A 41 11.31 -15.32 -5.83
CA PHE A 41 12.60 -15.80 -5.31
C PHE A 41 13.12 -14.89 -4.18
N HIS A 42 13.12 -13.59 -4.38
CA HIS A 42 13.54 -12.63 -3.35
C HIS A 42 12.68 -12.69 -2.09
N PHE A 43 11.37 -12.82 -2.25
CA PHE A 43 10.42 -12.95 -1.15
C PHE A 43 10.65 -14.25 -0.35
N SER A 44 10.84 -15.37 -1.01
CA SER A 44 11.13 -16.66 -0.36
C SER A 44 12.43 -16.61 0.45
N LYS A 45 13.47 -15.95 -0.08
CA LYS A 45 14.73 -15.71 0.64
C LYS A 45 14.53 -14.84 1.88
N TRP A 46 13.71 -13.79 1.78
CA TRP A 46 13.36 -12.91 2.87
C TRP A 46 12.59 -13.64 3.99
N LEU A 47 11.63 -14.49 3.64
CA LEU A 47 10.93 -15.38 4.58
C LEU A 47 11.88 -16.35 5.28
N SER A 48 12.75 -17.02 4.51
CA SER A 48 13.74 -17.96 5.05
C SER A 48 14.72 -17.32 6.04
N ALA A 49 14.94 -16.00 5.91
CA ALA A 49 15.74 -15.23 6.86
C ALA A 49 14.95 -14.79 8.13
N GLY A 50 13.68 -15.19 8.28
CA GLY A 50 12.80 -14.82 9.40
C GLY A 50 12.50 -13.32 9.47
N CYS A 51 12.65 -12.60 8.36
CA CYS A 51 12.45 -11.15 8.32
C CYS A 51 10.97 -10.73 8.38
N ASN A 52 10.04 -11.69 8.27
CA ASN A 52 8.60 -11.47 8.39
C ASN A 52 8.12 -11.34 9.86
N ALA A 53 8.98 -11.56 10.86
CA ALA A 53 8.62 -11.48 12.27
C ALA A 53 7.39 -12.37 12.60
N THR A 54 6.33 -11.76 13.13
CA THR A 54 5.06 -12.44 13.48
C THR A 54 4.03 -12.42 12.34
N LEU A 55 4.40 -11.92 11.15
CA LEU A 55 3.51 -11.83 9.99
C LEU A 55 3.35 -13.19 9.30
N SER A 56 2.83 -14.19 10.02
CA SER A 56 2.68 -15.58 9.54
C SER A 56 1.75 -15.72 8.33
N TYR A 57 0.85 -14.77 8.10
CA TYR A 57 -0.01 -14.76 6.92
C TYR A 57 0.80 -14.58 5.61
N LEU A 58 2.03 -14.04 5.67
CA LEU A 58 2.91 -13.93 4.52
C LEU A 58 3.52 -15.27 4.09
N GLU A 59 3.56 -16.25 4.98
CA GLU A 59 4.05 -17.59 4.68
C GLU A 59 3.05 -18.41 3.88
N ARG A 60 1.76 -18.01 3.91
CA ARG A 60 0.67 -18.71 3.23
C ARG A 60 0.45 -18.18 1.83
N ASN A 61 0.02 -19.06 0.91
CA ASN A 61 -0.36 -18.71 -0.47
C ASN A 61 0.75 -17.97 -1.24
N GLN A 62 2.01 -18.34 -1.03
CA GLN A 62 3.13 -17.72 -1.75
C GLN A 62 2.99 -17.88 -3.26
N GLU A 63 2.51 -19.04 -3.71
CA GLU A 63 2.28 -19.36 -5.12
C GLU A 63 1.24 -18.47 -5.80
N LYS A 64 0.31 -17.89 -5.01
CA LYS A 64 -0.70 -16.93 -5.51
C LYS A 64 -0.18 -15.52 -5.52
N ARG A 65 0.70 -15.16 -4.57
CA ARG A 65 1.18 -13.81 -4.35
C ARG A 65 1.84 -13.21 -5.58
N PHE A 66 2.58 -14.02 -6.30
CA PHE A 66 3.33 -13.58 -7.50
C PHE A 66 2.71 -14.10 -8.80
N ASP A 67 1.52 -14.69 -8.74
CA ASP A 67 0.79 -15.21 -9.89
C ASP A 67 -0.70 -14.85 -9.81
N ALA A 68 -1.05 -13.71 -10.40
CA ALA A 68 -2.43 -13.22 -10.38
C ALA A 68 -3.41 -14.18 -11.08
N SER A 69 -2.93 -15.05 -12.00
CA SER A 69 -3.78 -16.05 -12.66
C SER A 69 -4.36 -17.09 -11.70
N LYS A 70 -3.73 -17.27 -10.53
CA LYS A 70 -4.22 -18.15 -9.46
C LYS A 70 -5.24 -17.48 -8.53
N LEU A 71 -5.48 -16.18 -8.68
CA LEU A 71 -6.47 -15.44 -7.91
C LEU A 71 -7.80 -15.27 -8.64
N VAL A 72 -7.74 -15.19 -9.97
CA VAL A 72 -8.91 -15.10 -10.85
C VAL A 72 -8.74 -16.10 -11.98
N ASP A 73 -9.68 -17.00 -12.11
CA ASP A 73 -9.64 -18.05 -13.13
C ASP A 73 -9.69 -17.44 -14.53
N GLY A 74 -8.70 -17.81 -15.37
CA GLY A 74 -8.55 -17.25 -16.71
C GLY A 74 -8.01 -15.83 -16.76
N ALA A 75 -7.44 -15.28 -15.65
CA ALA A 75 -6.91 -13.92 -15.63
C ALA A 75 -5.87 -13.69 -16.74
N ARG A 76 -6.00 -12.55 -17.42
CA ARG A 76 -5.13 -12.08 -18.51
C ARG A 76 -4.46 -10.76 -18.19
N SER A 77 -5.10 -9.90 -17.39
CA SER A 77 -4.63 -8.55 -17.10
C SER A 77 -4.75 -8.20 -15.63
N VAL A 78 -3.80 -7.39 -15.15
CA VAL A 78 -3.84 -6.71 -13.86
C VAL A 78 -3.80 -5.21 -14.13
N VAL A 79 -4.88 -4.52 -13.79
CA VAL A 79 -4.91 -3.06 -13.70
C VAL A 79 -4.43 -2.69 -12.32
N VAL A 80 -3.45 -1.80 -12.22
CA VAL A 80 -2.95 -1.27 -10.96
C VAL A 80 -3.25 0.22 -10.89
N CYS A 81 -3.96 0.63 -9.85
CA CYS A 81 -4.32 2.01 -9.58
C CYS A 81 -3.61 2.49 -8.31
N GLY A 82 -3.20 3.75 -8.29
CA GLY A 82 -2.61 4.37 -7.12
C GLY A 82 -3.23 5.72 -6.82
N VAL A 83 -3.47 5.99 -5.53
CA VAL A 83 -3.93 7.29 -5.05
C VAL A 83 -3.01 7.81 -3.97
N ALA A 84 -2.62 9.08 -4.08
CA ALA A 84 -1.77 9.75 -3.10
C ALA A 84 -2.58 10.08 -1.83
N TYR A 85 -1.95 9.85 -0.66
CA TYR A 85 -2.51 10.24 0.64
C TYR A 85 -1.65 11.28 1.37
N LEU A 86 -0.67 11.87 0.69
CA LEU A 86 0.25 12.83 1.28
C LEU A 86 -0.52 14.05 1.82
N SER A 87 -0.45 14.26 3.14
CA SER A 87 -1.09 15.35 3.87
C SER A 87 -0.06 16.27 4.54
N LYS A 88 -0.51 17.31 5.24
CA LYS A 88 0.39 18.16 6.06
C LYS A 88 1.16 17.35 7.12
N PHE A 89 0.59 16.27 7.66
CA PHE A 89 1.20 15.41 8.67
C PHE A 89 2.25 14.46 8.11
N SER A 90 2.19 14.16 6.82
CA SER A 90 3.15 13.27 6.14
C SER A 90 4.57 13.84 6.05
N ARG A 91 4.73 15.14 6.31
CA ARG A 91 6.04 15.82 6.25
C ARG A 91 6.81 15.78 7.56
N GLY A 92 6.27 15.12 8.58
CA GLY A 92 6.84 14.95 9.91
C GLY A 92 6.05 15.69 10.99
N TYR A 93 6.35 15.34 12.22
CA TYR A 93 5.76 15.93 13.41
C TYR A 93 6.64 17.02 14.00
N PRO A 94 6.08 17.99 14.75
CA PRO A 94 6.87 18.97 15.51
C PRO A 94 7.80 18.30 16.50
N THR A 95 8.93 18.99 16.82
CA THR A 95 9.83 18.54 17.88
C THR A 95 9.09 18.44 19.20
N GLY A 96 9.27 17.33 19.92
CA GLY A 96 8.59 17.08 21.20
C GLY A 96 7.23 16.38 21.08
N CYS A 97 6.72 16.13 19.88
CA CYS A 97 5.52 15.28 19.74
C CYS A 97 5.83 13.86 20.20
N ASN A 98 5.04 13.35 21.14
CA ASN A 98 5.23 12.05 21.78
C ASN A 98 4.16 11.01 21.42
N THR A 99 3.29 11.33 20.45
CA THR A 99 2.16 10.49 20.01
C THR A 99 2.00 10.54 18.50
N LYS A 100 3.04 10.09 17.77
CA LYS A 100 3.05 10.11 16.30
C LYS A 100 2.20 8.98 15.71
N ILE A 101 1.43 9.30 14.69
CA ILE A 101 0.59 8.36 13.93
C ILE A 101 0.99 8.44 12.46
N ALA A 102 1.10 7.30 11.78
CA ALA A 102 1.35 7.30 10.34
C ALA A 102 0.21 7.99 9.59
N SER A 103 0.56 8.87 8.66
CA SER A 103 -0.41 9.79 8.05
C SER A 103 -1.56 9.12 7.30
N TYR A 104 -1.34 7.90 6.74
CA TYR A 104 -2.42 7.14 6.12
C TYR A 104 -3.51 6.71 7.10
N ALA A 105 -3.16 6.57 8.38
CA ALA A 105 -4.07 6.09 9.42
C ALA A 105 -4.95 7.19 10.03
N LEU A 106 -4.73 8.45 9.63
CA LEU A 106 -5.55 9.59 10.07
C LEU A 106 -6.82 9.74 9.23
N ALA A 107 -6.88 9.10 8.08
CA ALA A 107 -7.99 9.16 7.14
C ALA A 107 -8.93 7.96 7.28
N LYS A 108 -10.02 7.97 6.52
CA LYS A 108 -10.92 6.81 6.38
C LYS A 108 -10.13 5.59 5.92
N ASP A 109 -10.55 4.42 6.40
CA ASP A 109 -9.89 3.15 6.08
C ASP A 109 -9.78 2.96 4.56
N TYR A 110 -8.55 2.96 4.09
CA TYR A 110 -8.24 2.85 2.67
C TYR A 110 -8.74 1.54 2.05
N HIS A 111 -8.88 0.47 2.83
CA HIS A 111 -9.47 -0.78 2.32
C HIS A 111 -10.91 -0.58 1.85
N VAL A 112 -11.64 0.34 2.47
CA VAL A 112 -13.00 0.71 2.05
C VAL A 112 -12.94 1.66 0.86
N VAL A 113 -12.19 2.77 1.01
CA VAL A 113 -12.10 3.82 -0.01
C VAL A 113 -11.60 3.30 -1.35
N ILE A 114 -10.50 2.52 -1.34
CA ILE A 114 -9.92 1.98 -2.57
C ILE A 114 -10.87 0.99 -3.24
N LYS A 115 -11.55 0.13 -2.47
CA LYS A 115 -12.53 -0.80 -3.06
C LYS A 115 -13.73 -0.08 -3.69
N GLU A 116 -14.22 1.00 -3.06
CA GLU A 116 -15.26 1.84 -3.64
C GLU A 116 -14.80 2.43 -4.98
N MET A 117 -13.60 3.03 -5.01
CA MET A 117 -13.02 3.61 -6.22
C MET A 117 -12.77 2.55 -7.32
N LEU A 118 -12.24 1.37 -6.95
CA LEU A 118 -12.06 0.26 -7.90
C LEU A 118 -13.40 -0.27 -8.45
N SER A 119 -14.47 -0.27 -7.64
CA SER A 119 -15.81 -0.64 -8.10
C SER A 119 -16.32 0.32 -9.16
N GLU A 120 -16.12 1.63 -8.98
CA GLU A 120 -16.47 2.64 -10.00
C GLU A 120 -15.75 2.38 -11.34
N VAL A 121 -14.45 2.01 -11.29
CA VAL A 121 -13.69 1.61 -12.48
C VAL A 121 -14.26 0.35 -13.11
N ALA A 122 -14.50 -0.69 -12.29
CA ALA A 122 -14.99 -1.97 -12.76
C ALA A 122 -16.38 -1.89 -13.40
N ASP A 123 -17.23 -1.00 -12.92
CA ASP A 123 -18.56 -0.77 -13.49
C ASP A 123 -18.46 -0.18 -14.92
N GLU A 124 -17.52 0.74 -15.17
CA GLU A 124 -17.27 1.25 -16.52
C GLU A 124 -16.70 0.18 -17.45
N LEU A 125 -15.79 -0.68 -16.94
CA LEU A 125 -15.25 -1.78 -17.73
C LEU A 125 -16.33 -2.82 -18.05
N LYS A 126 -17.24 -3.11 -17.11
CA LYS A 126 -18.41 -3.99 -17.35
C LYS A 126 -19.40 -3.42 -18.33
N ALA A 127 -19.61 -2.12 -18.35
CA ALA A 127 -20.45 -1.47 -19.34
C ALA A 127 -19.91 -1.69 -20.78
N TYR A 128 -18.58 -1.71 -20.94
CA TYR A 128 -17.91 -2.00 -22.21
C TYR A 128 -17.87 -3.52 -22.51
N ALA A 129 -17.56 -4.35 -21.53
CA ALA A 129 -17.41 -5.80 -21.66
C ALA A 129 -18.33 -6.52 -20.63
N PRO A 130 -19.63 -6.75 -20.96
CA PRO A 130 -20.63 -7.25 -19.99
C PRO A 130 -20.30 -8.61 -19.38
N ASN A 131 -19.50 -9.43 -20.06
CA ASN A 131 -19.09 -10.77 -19.60
C ASN A 131 -17.78 -10.77 -18.81
N LEU A 132 -17.19 -9.60 -18.57
CA LEU A 132 -15.93 -9.44 -17.84
C LEU A 132 -16.02 -10.06 -16.44
N ARG A 133 -15.11 -10.97 -16.13
CA ARG A 133 -14.90 -11.52 -14.79
C ARG A 133 -13.67 -10.87 -14.18
N PHE A 134 -13.80 -10.40 -12.96
CA PHE A 134 -12.73 -9.72 -12.26
C PHE A 134 -12.86 -9.88 -10.74
N ARG A 135 -11.78 -9.54 -10.05
CA ARG A 135 -11.78 -9.31 -8.60
C ARG A 135 -10.99 -8.06 -8.28
N LEU A 136 -11.42 -7.37 -7.22
CA LEU A 136 -10.80 -6.15 -6.70
C LEU A 136 -9.93 -6.51 -5.49
N PHE A 137 -8.74 -5.94 -5.45
CA PHE A 137 -7.76 -6.17 -4.41
C PHE A 137 -7.24 -4.84 -3.85
N THR A 138 -6.96 -4.80 -2.56
CA THR A 138 -6.18 -3.80 -1.86
C THR A 138 -5.75 -4.40 -0.53
N ASP A 139 -4.46 -4.62 -0.33
CA ASP A 139 -3.76 -5.11 0.87
C ASP A 139 -4.31 -6.38 1.55
N SER A 140 -5.52 -6.81 1.23
CA SER A 140 -6.24 -7.89 1.91
C SER A 140 -6.09 -9.29 1.28
N ALA A 141 -5.33 -9.42 0.18
CA ALA A 141 -5.17 -10.66 -0.57
C ALA A 141 -3.68 -11.02 -0.80
N PRO A 142 -3.37 -12.28 -1.10
CA PRO A 142 -2.02 -12.65 -1.48
C PRO A 142 -1.72 -12.21 -2.92
N LEU A 143 -1.59 -10.91 -3.14
CA LEU A 143 -1.15 -10.28 -4.39
C LEU A 143 0.07 -9.41 -4.10
N ALA A 144 1.12 -9.52 -4.91
CA ALA A 144 2.32 -8.70 -4.77
C ALA A 144 2.11 -7.32 -5.42
N GLU A 145 1.23 -6.50 -4.83
CA GLU A 145 0.74 -5.22 -5.37
C GLU A 145 1.88 -4.33 -5.89
N LYS A 146 2.90 -4.07 -5.08
CA LYS A 146 4.05 -3.23 -5.47
C LYS A 146 4.83 -3.81 -6.65
N SER A 147 4.91 -5.13 -6.77
CA SER A 147 5.58 -5.79 -7.89
C SER A 147 4.78 -5.64 -9.18
N TYR A 148 3.46 -5.82 -9.12
CA TYR A 148 2.59 -5.54 -10.26
C TYR A 148 2.58 -4.07 -10.64
N ALA A 149 2.58 -3.15 -9.65
CA ALA A 149 2.70 -1.70 -9.88
C ALA A 149 4.00 -1.33 -10.62
N ARG A 150 5.15 -1.92 -10.21
CA ARG A 150 6.42 -1.75 -10.92
C ARG A 150 6.34 -2.26 -12.36
N ARG A 151 5.74 -3.42 -12.58
CA ARG A 151 5.57 -4.00 -13.92
C ARG A 151 4.64 -3.17 -14.81
N ALA A 152 3.60 -2.59 -14.21
CA ALA A 152 2.68 -1.68 -14.86
C ALA A 152 3.26 -0.26 -15.05
N GLY A 153 4.57 -0.07 -14.87
CA GLY A 153 5.25 1.18 -15.17
C GLY A 153 4.94 2.35 -14.22
N LEU A 154 4.36 2.09 -13.05
CA LEU A 154 3.99 3.18 -12.13
C LEU A 154 5.19 3.78 -11.38
N GLY A 155 6.28 3.03 -11.24
CA GLY A 155 7.45 3.47 -10.53
C GLY A 155 8.46 2.34 -10.31
N TRP A 156 9.27 2.48 -9.27
CA TRP A 156 10.28 1.49 -8.88
C TRP A 156 10.17 1.15 -7.39
N ILE A 157 10.72 0.02 -6.98
CA ILE A 157 10.84 -0.33 -5.56
C ILE A 157 12.05 0.40 -4.97
N GLY A 158 11.75 1.30 -4.02
CA GLY A 158 12.76 2.08 -3.29
C GLY A 158 13.58 1.24 -2.31
N ARG A 159 14.63 1.87 -1.70
CA ARG A 159 15.42 1.21 -0.64
C ARG A 159 14.56 0.87 0.59
N ASN A 160 13.50 1.65 0.85
CA ASN A 160 12.52 1.41 1.93
C ASN A 160 11.46 0.36 1.57
N SER A 161 11.68 -0.43 0.51
CA SER A 161 10.76 -1.49 0.04
C SER A 161 9.36 -1.02 -0.37
N LEU A 162 9.16 0.28 -0.58
CA LEU A 162 7.91 0.84 -1.07
C LEU A 162 8.00 1.13 -2.57
N LEU A 163 6.85 1.16 -3.24
CA LEU A 163 6.76 1.74 -4.57
C LEU A 163 7.07 3.23 -4.46
N VAL A 164 7.96 3.73 -5.31
CA VAL A 164 8.27 5.16 -5.44
C VAL A 164 7.95 5.59 -6.86
N THR A 165 7.17 6.65 -7.00
CA THR A 165 6.82 7.23 -8.29
C THR A 165 7.52 8.57 -8.47
N PRO A 166 7.76 9.02 -9.73
CA PRO A 166 8.41 10.31 -9.99
C PRO A 166 7.64 11.50 -9.42
N ASP A 167 6.31 11.50 -9.57
CA ASP A 167 5.44 12.65 -9.31
C ASP A 167 4.81 12.66 -7.92
N TYR A 168 4.46 11.47 -7.39
CA TYR A 168 3.74 11.34 -6.11
C TYR A 168 4.58 10.71 -4.99
N GLY A 169 5.85 10.37 -5.25
CA GLY A 169 6.72 9.73 -4.26
C GLY A 169 6.23 8.32 -3.87
N SER A 170 6.31 7.99 -2.57
CA SER A 170 5.92 6.67 -2.04
C SER A 170 4.68 6.69 -1.14
N MET A 171 4.09 7.87 -0.89
CA MET A 171 2.87 7.97 -0.09
C MET A 171 1.64 7.73 -0.96
N LEU A 172 1.51 6.48 -1.40
CA LEU A 172 0.49 5.97 -2.30
C LEU A 172 -0.18 4.75 -1.70
N LEU A 173 -1.49 4.70 -1.82
CA LEU A 173 -2.30 3.52 -1.58
C LEU A 173 -2.58 2.86 -2.92
N LEU A 174 -2.44 1.54 -2.98
CA LEU A 174 -2.61 0.76 -4.20
C LEU A 174 -3.92 -0.01 -4.17
N GLY A 175 -4.44 -0.25 -5.37
CA GLY A 175 -5.54 -1.15 -5.57
C GLY A 175 -5.49 -1.77 -6.96
N GLU A 176 -5.92 -3.01 -7.09
CA GLU A 176 -5.83 -3.78 -8.32
C GLU A 176 -7.16 -4.36 -8.76
N ILE A 177 -7.33 -4.40 -10.09
CA ILE A 177 -8.36 -5.19 -10.75
C ILE A 177 -7.65 -6.30 -11.52
N VAL A 178 -7.80 -7.54 -11.04
CA VAL A 178 -7.37 -8.73 -11.81
C VAL A 178 -8.55 -9.20 -12.64
N MET A 179 -8.39 -9.32 -13.96
CA MET A 179 -9.49 -9.58 -14.89
C MET A 179 -9.12 -10.60 -15.97
N ASP A 180 -10.14 -11.29 -16.51
CA ASP A 180 -9.99 -12.35 -17.51
C ASP A 180 -9.94 -11.85 -18.96
N GLU A 181 -10.02 -10.54 -19.18
CA GLU A 181 -9.89 -9.95 -20.50
C GLU A 181 -8.49 -9.36 -20.73
N ALA A 182 -8.02 -9.43 -21.98
CA ALA A 182 -6.79 -8.77 -22.40
C ALA A 182 -7.03 -7.28 -22.65
N VAL A 183 -5.96 -6.51 -22.55
CA VAL A 183 -5.91 -5.09 -22.90
C VAL A 183 -5.16 -4.94 -24.22
N ASP A 184 -5.55 -3.98 -25.03
CA ASP A 184 -4.94 -3.72 -26.35
C ASP A 184 -3.46 -3.28 -26.25
N GLU A 185 -3.09 -2.63 -25.14
CA GLU A 185 -1.71 -2.20 -24.87
C GLU A 185 -1.38 -2.36 -23.37
N TYR A 186 -0.24 -2.97 -23.07
CA TYR A 186 0.30 -3.10 -21.71
C TYR A 186 1.44 -2.12 -21.48
N ASP A 187 1.50 -1.61 -20.26
CA ASP A 187 2.61 -0.78 -19.79
C ASP A 187 3.85 -1.64 -19.51
N THR A 188 5.01 -0.99 -19.53
CA THR A 188 6.29 -1.62 -19.26
C THR A 188 6.99 -0.96 -18.07
N PRO A 189 7.83 -1.69 -17.33
CA PRO A 189 8.60 -1.12 -16.24
C PRO A 189 9.42 0.09 -16.66
N MET A 190 9.45 1.11 -15.81
CA MET A 190 10.27 2.30 -16.04
C MET A 190 11.75 1.94 -16.16
N GLN A 191 12.41 2.49 -17.18
CA GLN A 191 13.85 2.34 -17.38
C GLN A 191 14.60 3.51 -16.76
N SER A 192 15.84 3.25 -16.30
CA SER A 192 16.79 4.28 -15.82
C SER A 192 16.29 5.19 -14.68
N VAL A 193 15.36 4.69 -13.86
CA VAL A 193 14.83 5.38 -12.68
C VAL A 193 15.18 4.62 -11.40
N GLY A 194 15.26 5.32 -10.28
CA GLY A 194 15.55 4.68 -9.00
C GLY A 194 16.10 5.63 -7.94
N CYS A 195 16.49 5.06 -6.81
CA CYS A 195 17.06 5.81 -5.70
C CYS A 195 18.52 6.24 -5.93
N GLY A 196 19.22 5.68 -6.93
CA GLY A 196 20.67 5.90 -7.11
C GLY A 196 21.44 5.65 -5.81
N GLU A 197 22.35 6.55 -5.47
CA GLU A 197 23.18 6.50 -4.25
C GLU A 197 22.45 7.00 -2.99
N CYS A 198 21.21 7.47 -3.10
CA CYS A 198 20.46 8.01 -1.98
C CYS A 198 20.20 6.96 -0.90
N ARG A 199 20.56 7.24 0.35
CA ARG A 199 20.34 6.37 1.53
C ARG A 199 19.49 7.01 2.63
N ARG A 200 18.86 8.16 2.39
CA ARG A 200 18.16 8.94 3.43
C ARG A 200 17.17 8.13 4.26
N CYS A 201 16.39 7.23 3.64
CA CYS A 201 15.44 6.39 4.36
C CYS A 201 16.14 5.33 5.22
N VAL A 202 17.29 4.80 4.78
CA VAL A 202 18.11 3.85 5.54
C VAL A 202 18.69 4.54 6.76
N ASP A 203 19.30 5.70 6.56
CA ASP A 203 20.00 6.47 7.61
C ASP A 203 19.00 7.05 8.65
N ALA A 204 17.77 7.34 8.23
CA ALA A 204 16.73 7.86 9.11
C ALA A 204 15.94 6.78 9.86
N CYS A 205 16.13 5.49 9.54
CA CYS A 205 15.41 4.42 10.23
C CYS A 205 15.99 4.21 11.64
N PRO A 206 15.25 4.52 12.73
CA PRO A 206 15.84 4.53 14.07
C PRO A 206 16.37 3.15 14.50
N ASN A 207 15.70 2.09 14.07
CA ASN A 207 16.07 0.72 14.43
C ASN A 207 16.83 -0.02 13.32
N GLY A 208 17.22 0.65 12.23
CA GLY A 208 17.93 0.05 11.12
C GLY A 208 17.17 -1.14 10.49
N ALA A 209 15.85 -1.02 10.33
CA ALA A 209 15.00 -2.08 9.77
C ALA A 209 15.20 -2.26 8.26
N ILE A 210 15.72 -1.25 7.56
CA ILE A 210 15.90 -1.26 6.09
C ILE A 210 17.24 -1.91 5.75
N ARG A 211 17.19 -3.02 5.03
CA ARG A 211 18.35 -3.80 4.65
C ARG A 211 18.98 -3.31 3.33
N ASP A 212 20.23 -3.66 3.08
CA ASP A 212 20.94 -3.26 1.85
C ASP A 212 20.33 -3.90 0.59
N ASP A 213 19.68 -5.05 0.72
CA ASP A 213 18.95 -5.74 -0.34
C ASP A 213 17.57 -5.16 -0.67
N ARG A 214 17.25 -3.98 -0.11
CA ARG A 214 15.96 -3.25 -0.24
C ARG A 214 14.77 -3.98 0.37
N THR A 215 15.00 -4.88 1.31
CA THR A 215 13.95 -5.51 2.11
C THR A 215 13.87 -4.90 3.50
N ILE A 216 12.77 -5.16 4.19
CA ILE A 216 12.56 -4.69 5.56
C ILE A 216 12.66 -5.88 6.52
N ASP A 217 13.45 -5.75 7.57
CA ASP A 217 13.38 -6.65 8.70
C ASP A 217 12.21 -6.21 9.60
N ALA A 218 11.07 -6.91 9.52
CA ALA A 218 9.87 -6.56 10.26
C ALA A 218 10.04 -6.64 11.78
N ARG A 219 11.04 -7.42 12.27
CA ARG A 219 11.38 -7.48 13.72
C ARG A 219 11.84 -6.12 14.25
N ARG A 220 12.43 -5.28 13.38
CA ARG A 220 13.02 -3.97 13.70
C ARG A 220 12.18 -2.80 13.21
N CYS A 221 11.07 -3.06 12.49
CA CYS A 221 10.24 -2.02 11.90
C CYS A 221 9.21 -1.53 12.91
N ILE A 222 9.22 -0.23 13.23
CA ILE A 222 8.26 0.40 14.14
C ILE A 222 6.83 0.18 13.67
N SER A 223 6.55 0.32 12.36
CA SER A 223 5.20 0.10 11.83
C SER A 223 4.70 -1.32 12.15
N CYS A 224 5.55 -2.34 11.96
CA CYS A 224 5.19 -3.72 12.34
C CYS A 224 4.99 -3.86 13.86
N GLN A 225 5.84 -3.21 14.66
CA GLN A 225 5.74 -3.29 16.11
C GLN A 225 4.50 -2.64 16.67
N THR A 226 4.07 -1.51 16.11
CA THR A 226 2.93 -0.74 16.62
C THR A 226 1.56 -1.27 16.17
N ILE A 227 1.51 -1.98 15.04
CA ILE A 227 0.24 -2.43 14.44
C ILE A 227 -0.03 -3.91 14.72
N GLU A 228 0.99 -4.76 14.58
CA GLU A 228 0.81 -6.22 14.61
C GLU A 228 0.93 -6.79 16.02
N PRO A 229 0.31 -7.97 16.32
CA PRO A 229 0.40 -8.60 17.63
C PRO A 229 1.85 -8.79 18.11
N MET A 230 2.11 -8.53 19.40
CA MET A 230 3.47 -8.53 19.97
C MET A 230 3.94 -9.90 20.49
N ALA A 231 3.09 -10.91 20.54
CA ALA A 231 3.47 -12.20 21.08
C ALA A 231 4.75 -12.74 20.39
N GLY A 232 5.79 -12.99 21.20
CA GLY A 232 7.08 -13.49 20.73
C GLY A 232 8.01 -12.45 20.06
N LYS A 233 7.69 -11.16 20.11
CA LYS A 233 8.57 -10.08 19.62
C LYS A 233 9.46 -9.55 20.74
N GLU A 234 10.70 -9.20 20.38
CA GLU A 234 11.54 -8.36 21.23
C GLU A 234 11.05 -6.91 21.14
N SER A 235 11.07 -6.21 22.27
CA SER A 235 10.74 -4.78 22.34
C SER A 235 11.83 -3.97 21.63
N ILE A 236 11.40 -2.99 20.83
CA ILE A 236 12.29 -2.03 20.17
C ILE A 236 11.86 -0.60 20.51
N PRO A 237 12.76 0.39 20.47
CA PRO A 237 12.37 1.80 20.61
C PRO A 237 11.35 2.21 19.54
N LEU A 238 10.23 2.82 19.96
CA LEU A 238 9.15 3.23 19.08
C LEU A 238 9.28 4.68 18.58
N ASP A 239 10.25 5.44 19.08
CA ASP A 239 10.49 6.85 18.72
C ASP A 239 9.20 7.70 18.72
N SER A 240 8.37 7.51 19.75
CA SER A 240 7.07 8.17 19.93
C SER A 240 6.00 7.83 18.88
N TRP A 241 6.20 6.82 18.05
CA TRP A 241 5.15 6.32 17.16
C TRP A 241 4.20 5.40 17.93
N ILE A 242 2.92 5.78 17.94
CA ILE A 242 1.87 4.99 18.59
C ILE A 242 1.09 4.11 17.63
N PHE A 243 1.12 4.45 16.32
CA PHE A 243 0.54 3.65 15.24
C PHE A 243 1.25 3.90 13.91
N GLY A 244 1.76 2.84 13.29
CA GLY A 244 2.51 2.94 12.03
C GLY A 244 3.84 3.69 12.20
N CYS A 245 4.45 4.09 11.07
CA CYS A 245 5.69 4.90 11.07
C CYS A 245 5.95 5.46 9.68
N ASP A 246 6.07 6.78 9.56
CA ASP A 246 6.38 7.44 8.29
C ASP A 246 7.86 7.86 8.18
N GLN A 247 8.73 7.49 9.12
CA GLN A 247 10.11 8.00 9.20
C GLN A 247 10.90 7.84 7.89
N CYS A 248 10.85 6.66 7.28
CA CYS A 248 11.55 6.41 6.03
C CYS A 248 10.91 7.12 4.82
N GLN A 249 9.64 7.48 4.90
CA GLN A 249 8.92 8.18 3.86
C GLN A 249 9.07 9.70 3.95
N SER A 250 9.02 10.27 5.17
CA SER A 250 9.13 11.72 5.41
C SER A 250 10.45 12.32 4.93
N VAL A 251 11.54 11.54 4.95
CA VAL A 251 12.87 11.97 4.49
C VAL A 251 13.10 11.74 2.99
N CYS A 252 12.19 11.05 2.31
CA CYS A 252 12.34 10.74 0.89
C CYS A 252 12.27 12.00 0.03
N PRO A 253 13.26 12.27 -0.84
CA PRO A 253 13.24 13.46 -1.68
C PRO A 253 12.07 13.49 -2.66
N TYR A 254 11.54 12.35 -3.07
CA TYR A 254 10.37 12.27 -3.94
C TYR A 254 9.10 12.68 -3.17
N ASN A 255 8.93 12.26 -1.92
CA ASN A 255 7.80 12.69 -1.09
C ASN A 255 7.87 14.19 -0.76
N LYS A 256 9.08 14.76 -0.61
CA LYS A 256 9.24 16.20 -0.37
C LYS A 256 8.78 17.06 -1.54
N LYS A 257 8.87 16.54 -2.78
CA LYS A 257 8.47 17.23 -4.01
C LYS A 257 7.02 16.94 -4.39
N ALA A 258 6.46 15.81 -3.93
CA ALA A 258 5.12 15.39 -4.26
C ALA A 258 4.07 16.41 -3.82
N PRO A 259 3.00 16.62 -4.59
CA PRO A 259 1.88 17.46 -4.19
C PRO A 259 1.12 16.82 -3.00
N LEU A 260 0.42 17.64 -2.24
CA LEU A 260 -0.57 17.13 -1.30
C LEU A 260 -1.69 16.39 -2.06
N SER A 261 -2.27 15.38 -1.41
CA SER A 261 -3.44 14.68 -1.96
C SER A 261 -4.55 15.66 -2.31
N LYS A 262 -5.24 15.38 -3.41
CA LYS A 262 -6.46 16.09 -3.82
C LYS A 262 -7.72 15.24 -3.61
N ASN A 263 -7.56 13.98 -3.23
CA ASN A 263 -8.68 13.08 -2.99
C ASN A 263 -9.23 13.27 -1.58
N THR A 264 -10.37 13.97 -1.48
CA THR A 264 -11.01 14.29 -0.20
C THR A 264 -11.54 13.07 0.56
N ARG A 265 -11.68 11.90 -0.09
CA ARG A 265 -12.04 10.64 0.60
C ARG A 265 -10.92 10.17 1.56
N LEU A 266 -9.69 10.70 1.38
CA LEU A 266 -8.51 10.39 2.18
C LEU A 266 -8.01 11.58 3.01
N ASP A 267 -8.85 12.61 3.20
CA ASP A 267 -8.54 13.70 4.11
C ASP A 267 -8.48 13.19 5.56
N PRO A 268 -7.54 13.70 6.38
CA PRO A 268 -7.48 13.36 7.79
C PRO A 268 -8.80 13.67 8.51
N LEU A 269 -9.32 12.71 9.26
CA LEU A 269 -10.57 12.83 10.02
C LEU A 269 -10.38 13.63 11.33
N PHE A 270 -9.14 13.68 11.83
CA PHE A 270 -8.79 14.42 13.04
C PHE A 270 -7.37 14.97 12.97
N ASP A 271 -7.05 15.97 13.80
CA ASP A 271 -5.69 16.47 13.95
C ASP A 271 -4.98 15.68 15.07
N PRO A 272 -3.93 14.90 14.75
CA PRO A 272 -3.23 14.09 15.75
C PRO A 272 -2.50 14.93 16.81
N LEU A 273 -2.26 16.22 16.55
CA LEU A 273 -1.59 17.13 17.49
C LEU A 273 -2.50 17.60 18.63
N GLU A 274 -3.81 17.35 18.54
CA GLU A 274 -4.76 17.61 19.63
C GLU A 274 -4.78 16.51 20.69
N PHE A 275 -4.02 15.40 20.46
CA PHE A 275 -4.03 14.20 21.30
C PHE A 275 -2.62 13.90 21.80
N ASP A 276 -2.27 14.41 22.98
CA ASP A 276 -1.02 14.05 23.67
C ASP A 276 -1.13 12.67 24.35
N ALA A 277 -0.05 12.24 25.00
CA ALA A 277 0.00 10.94 25.67
C ALA A 277 -1.04 10.81 26.79
N GLU A 278 -1.27 11.88 27.57
CA GLU A 278 -2.25 11.88 28.66
C GLU A 278 -3.67 11.69 28.12
N ARG A 279 -4.02 12.42 27.03
CA ARG A 279 -5.31 12.29 26.38
C ARG A 279 -5.53 10.88 25.81
N TRP A 280 -4.54 10.29 25.15
CA TRP A 280 -4.63 8.91 24.67
C TRP A 280 -4.78 7.89 25.79
N LEU A 281 -3.99 8.02 26.88
CA LEU A 281 -4.04 7.10 28.03
C LEU A 281 -5.36 7.17 28.80
N SER A 282 -5.98 8.35 28.89
CA SER A 282 -7.26 8.56 29.58
C SER A 282 -8.49 8.24 28.70
N MET A 283 -8.32 8.09 27.39
CA MET A 283 -9.42 7.86 26.42
C MET A 283 -10.18 6.57 26.73
N SER A 284 -11.51 6.61 26.68
CA SER A 284 -12.37 5.42 26.77
C SER A 284 -12.51 4.70 25.41
N GLU A 285 -13.02 3.48 25.42
CA GLU A 285 -13.30 2.73 24.17
C GLU A 285 -14.39 3.42 23.34
N GLU A 286 -15.36 4.06 23.99
CA GLU A 286 -16.42 4.83 23.31
C GLU A 286 -15.84 6.06 22.60
N GLU A 287 -14.99 6.84 23.30
CA GLU A 287 -14.31 7.99 22.70
C GLU A 287 -13.39 7.58 21.54
N PHE A 288 -12.69 6.45 21.68
CA PHE A 288 -11.86 5.90 20.61
C PHE A 288 -12.71 5.48 19.41
N ALA A 289 -13.85 4.84 19.64
CA ALA A 289 -14.76 4.46 18.57
C ALA A 289 -15.33 5.69 17.82
N GLU A 290 -15.68 6.76 18.53
CA GLU A 290 -16.11 8.01 17.90
C GLU A 290 -15.01 8.66 17.05
N LEU A 291 -13.76 8.63 17.54
CA LEU A 291 -12.63 9.24 16.87
C LEU A 291 -12.11 8.41 15.66
N ALA A 292 -12.00 7.10 15.83
CA ALA A 292 -11.16 6.26 14.98
C ALA A 292 -11.89 5.09 14.31
N SER A 293 -13.22 4.89 14.52
CA SER A 293 -13.94 3.72 13.98
C SER A 293 -13.88 3.60 12.46
N GLU A 294 -13.75 4.71 11.76
CA GLU A 294 -13.61 4.71 10.29
C GLU A 294 -12.16 4.66 9.81
N THR A 295 -11.18 4.62 10.73
CA THR A 295 -9.75 4.63 10.40
C THR A 295 -9.11 3.24 10.47
N PRO A 296 -7.96 3.02 9.85
CA PRO A 296 -7.19 1.78 9.98
C PRO A 296 -6.71 1.49 11.42
N MET A 297 -6.78 2.46 12.34
CA MET A 297 -6.34 2.32 13.73
C MET A 297 -7.15 1.27 14.50
N THR A 298 -8.37 0.99 14.07
CA THR A 298 -9.22 -0.09 14.61
C THR A 298 -8.54 -1.46 14.56
N ARG A 299 -7.59 -1.68 13.64
CA ARG A 299 -6.82 -2.93 13.53
C ARG A 299 -5.99 -3.21 14.79
N ALA A 300 -5.37 -2.19 15.36
CA ALA A 300 -4.61 -2.31 16.60
C ALA A 300 -5.51 -2.19 17.83
N GLY A 301 -6.51 -1.30 17.79
CA GLY A 301 -7.40 -0.97 18.88
C GLY A 301 -6.75 -0.07 19.93
N LEU A 302 -7.58 0.50 20.80
CA LEU A 302 -7.14 1.46 21.82
C LEU A 302 -6.13 0.87 22.79
N ALA A 303 -6.34 -0.37 23.24
CA ALA A 303 -5.44 -1.05 24.19
C ALA A 303 -4.00 -1.09 23.66
N ARG A 304 -3.83 -1.44 22.37
CA ARG A 304 -2.52 -1.49 21.73
C ARG A 304 -1.87 -0.12 21.58
N ILE A 305 -2.66 0.89 21.27
CA ILE A 305 -2.17 2.28 21.18
C ILE A 305 -1.65 2.75 22.54
N LYS A 306 -2.38 2.45 23.64
CA LYS A 306 -1.94 2.75 25.01
C LYS A 306 -0.65 2.01 25.39
N GLU A 307 -0.54 0.73 25.03
CA GLU A 307 0.70 -0.04 25.22
C GLU A 307 1.89 0.60 24.51
N ASN A 308 1.70 1.06 23.26
CA ASN A 308 2.75 1.72 22.46
C ASN A 308 3.20 3.06 23.04
N ILE A 309 2.37 3.74 23.84
CA ILE A 309 2.73 5.00 24.52
C ILE A 309 3.63 4.73 25.73
N ILE A 310 3.40 3.64 26.45
CA ILE A 310 4.13 3.30 27.67
C ILE A 310 5.38 2.43 27.42
N SER A 311 5.59 1.97 26.17
CA SER A 311 6.77 1.19 25.74
C SER A 311 7.94 2.12 25.42
#